data_f35177df8c40d2cc4d67172bd41ddf25
#
_entry.id   f35177df8c40d2cc4d67172bd41ddf25
#
_cell.length_a   1.000
_cell.length_b   1.000
_cell.length_c   1.000
_cell.angle_alpha   90.00
_cell.angle_beta   90.00
_cell.angle_gamma   90.00
#
_symmetry.space_group_name_H-M   'P 1'
#
loop_
_entity.id
_entity.type
_entity.pdbx_description
1 polymer ?
#
loop_
_entity_poly.entity_id
_entity_poly.type
_entity_poly.pdbx_seq_one_letter_code
_entity_poly.pdbx_strand_id
1 'polypeptide(L)'
;KYLEQYGHPKTVSELNKHKFISYGRGAPSPVFNPDWALKLGLKDSKKRKPVMKVNSVYGLLLAVQSGVGLAALPDYITVSVPNIVKVLPQVEGPKTEAYFVYPQSLKDTARIIAFRNFLYSKVSKWEF
;
A
#
# COMPACT_ATOMS: atom_id res chain seq x y z
N LYS A 1 -11.49 1.02 15.82
CA LYS A 1 -10.73 0.67 17.06
C LYS A 1 -9.48 1.52 17.24
N TYR A 2 -8.42 1.41 16.41
CA TYR A 2 -7.16 2.14 16.61
C TYR A 2 -7.37 3.66 16.67
N LEU A 3 -8.06 4.22 15.68
CA LEU A 3 -8.30 5.66 15.59
C LEU A 3 -9.28 6.18 16.67
N GLU A 4 -10.15 5.34 17.19
CA GLU A 4 -11.01 5.68 18.35
C GLU A 4 -10.17 5.89 19.61
N GLN A 5 -9.10 5.10 19.76
CA GLN A 5 -8.22 5.18 20.93
C GLN A 5 -7.16 6.28 20.82
N TYR A 6 -6.56 6.44 19.62
CA TYR A 6 -5.39 7.32 19.41
C TYR A 6 -5.71 8.61 18.64
N GLY A 7 -6.97 8.78 18.21
CA GLY A 7 -7.40 9.91 17.41
C GLY A 7 -7.05 9.77 15.91
N HIS A 8 -7.62 10.67 15.11
CA HIS A 8 -7.34 10.79 13.69
C HIS A 8 -6.25 11.83 13.46
N PRO A 9 -5.09 11.49 12.86
CA PRO A 9 -4.07 12.49 12.55
C PRO A 9 -4.60 13.44 11.46
N LYS A 10 -4.54 14.73 11.72
CA LYS A 10 -4.97 15.80 10.79
C LYS A 10 -3.79 16.38 10.01
N THR A 11 -2.59 16.22 10.54
CA THR A 11 -1.35 16.73 9.97
C THR A 11 -0.29 15.65 9.93
N VAL A 12 0.69 15.82 9.04
CA VAL A 12 1.84 14.91 8.92
C VAL A 12 2.66 14.86 10.23
N SER A 13 2.74 15.97 10.96
CA SER A 13 3.46 16.03 12.25
C SER A 13 2.80 15.18 13.33
N GLU A 14 1.47 15.07 13.32
CA GLU A 14 0.72 14.23 14.26
C GLU A 14 1.00 12.74 14.10
N LEU A 15 1.46 12.32 12.93
CA LEU A 15 1.88 10.93 12.69
C LEU A 15 2.98 10.47 13.68
N ASN A 16 3.73 11.40 14.29
CA ASN A 16 4.74 11.07 15.29
C ASN A 16 4.16 10.48 16.59
N LYS A 17 2.87 10.70 16.83
CA LYS A 17 2.14 10.15 18.00
C LYS A 17 1.54 8.78 17.73
N HIS A 18 1.61 8.30 16.49
CA HIS A 18 0.97 7.06 16.08
C HIS A 18 1.95 5.89 15.95
N LYS A 19 1.42 4.69 16.19
CA LYS A 19 2.12 3.42 15.97
C LYS A 19 2.08 3.07 14.49
N PHE A 20 3.22 2.64 13.94
CA PHE A 20 3.33 2.22 12.56
C PHE A 20 3.63 0.74 12.44
N ILE A 21 3.05 0.13 11.41
CA ILE A 21 3.37 -1.21 10.94
C ILE A 21 4.08 -1.03 9.60
N SER A 22 5.15 -1.76 9.34
CA SER A 22 5.89 -1.68 8.09
C SER A 22 6.10 -3.04 7.44
N TYR A 23 6.47 -3.00 6.17
CA TYR A 23 6.89 -4.20 5.45
C TYR A 23 8.24 -4.68 5.98
N GLY A 24 8.38 -6.00 6.17
CA GLY A 24 9.61 -6.62 6.67
C GLY A 24 10.73 -6.64 5.63
N ARG A 25 11.97 -6.57 6.08
CA ARG A 25 13.14 -6.74 5.21
C ARG A 25 13.30 -8.22 4.81
N GLY A 26 13.85 -8.45 3.62
CA GLY A 26 14.23 -9.79 3.14
C GLY A 26 13.17 -10.52 2.32
N ALA A 27 11.97 -9.99 2.19
CA ALA A 27 11.00 -10.47 1.22
C ALA A 27 10.91 -9.53 0.01
N PRO A 28 10.66 -10.03 -1.21
CA PRO A 28 10.36 -9.18 -2.34
C PRO A 28 9.18 -8.26 -2.01
N SER A 29 9.42 -6.95 -2.02
CA SER A 29 8.33 -5.99 -1.80
C SER A 29 7.63 -5.73 -3.13
N PRO A 30 6.31 -5.87 -3.20
CA PRO A 30 5.54 -5.47 -4.37
C PRO A 30 5.49 -3.94 -4.53
N VAL A 31 5.96 -3.20 -3.55
CA VAL A 31 5.95 -1.73 -3.53
C VAL A 31 7.39 -1.22 -3.54
N PHE A 32 7.71 -0.31 -4.47
CA PHE A 32 9.06 0.21 -4.66
C PHE A 32 9.66 0.87 -3.40
N ASN A 33 8.85 1.50 -2.56
CA ASN A 33 9.30 2.11 -1.31
C ASN A 33 8.29 1.87 -0.17
N PRO A 34 8.26 0.66 0.42
CA PRO A 34 7.26 0.32 1.43
C PRO A 34 7.39 1.14 2.73
N ASP A 35 8.55 1.73 2.97
CA ASP A 35 8.85 2.51 4.19
C ASP A 35 8.59 4.02 4.00
N TRP A 36 7.99 4.46 2.88
CA TRP A 36 7.80 5.90 2.62
C TRP A 36 7.02 6.61 3.72
N ALA A 37 5.96 5.98 4.23
CA ALA A 37 5.14 6.55 5.29
C ALA A 37 5.90 6.70 6.63
N LEU A 38 6.90 5.87 6.87
CA LEU A 38 7.76 6.01 8.06
C LEU A 38 8.65 7.25 8.00
N LYS A 39 8.93 7.74 6.80
CA LYS A 39 9.79 8.92 6.56
C LYS A 39 9.00 10.21 6.37
N LEU A 40 7.70 10.10 6.11
CA LEU A 40 6.83 11.22 5.75
C LEU A 40 6.92 12.35 6.78
N GLY A 41 7.31 13.56 6.31
CA GLY A 41 7.47 14.75 7.14
C GLY A 41 8.64 14.75 8.10
N LEU A 42 9.57 13.81 7.98
CA LEU A 42 10.82 13.77 8.72
C LEU A 42 12.00 14.19 7.84
N LYS A 43 13.04 14.77 8.45
CA LYS A 43 14.29 15.12 7.75
C LYS A 43 15.03 13.86 7.32
N ASP A 44 15.80 13.95 6.25
CA ASP A 44 16.38 12.91 5.38
C ASP A 44 16.95 11.63 6.01
N SER A 45 17.43 11.68 7.23
CA SER A 45 18.02 10.52 7.92
C SER A 45 17.09 9.87 8.94
N LYS A 46 15.95 10.47 9.25
CA LYS A 46 15.05 10.01 10.31
C LYS A 46 13.91 9.19 9.74
N LYS A 47 13.53 8.14 10.42
CA LYS A 47 12.30 7.39 10.18
C LYS A 47 11.67 6.94 11.50
N ARG A 48 10.35 6.86 11.51
CA ARG A 48 9.61 6.32 12.64
C ARG A 48 9.96 4.85 12.84
N LYS A 49 10.08 4.42 14.09
CA LYS A 49 10.25 3.00 14.41
C LYS A 49 8.88 2.29 14.29
N PRO A 50 8.74 1.30 13.42
CA PRO A 50 7.51 0.51 13.39
C PRO A 50 7.43 -0.38 14.64
N VAL A 51 6.22 -0.54 15.18
CA VAL A 51 5.95 -1.46 16.29
C VAL A 51 5.88 -2.91 15.84
N MET A 52 5.60 -3.12 14.55
CA MET A 52 5.50 -4.44 13.94
C MET A 52 6.02 -4.40 12.50
N LYS A 53 6.63 -5.51 12.06
CA LYS A 53 7.04 -5.72 10.67
C LYS A 53 6.43 -7.00 10.15
N VAL A 54 5.88 -6.95 8.94
CA VAL A 54 5.21 -8.07 8.29
C VAL A 54 5.74 -8.19 6.86
N ASN A 55 6.00 -9.39 6.40
CA ASN A 55 6.53 -9.65 5.05
C ASN A 55 5.45 -9.96 4.00
N SER A 56 4.22 -9.60 4.27
CA SER A 56 3.08 -9.79 3.40
C SER A 56 2.19 -8.55 3.40
N VAL A 57 1.76 -8.09 2.22
CA VAL A 57 0.81 -6.97 2.09
C VAL A 57 -0.53 -7.32 2.75
N TYR A 58 -0.94 -8.58 2.63
CA TYR A 58 -2.15 -9.08 3.28
C TYR A 58 -2.00 -9.11 4.81
N GLY A 59 -0.83 -9.49 5.30
CA GLY A 59 -0.53 -9.44 6.73
C GLY A 59 -0.54 -8.01 7.28
N LEU A 60 -0.06 -7.01 6.50
CA LEU A 60 -0.20 -5.60 6.86
C LEU A 60 -1.67 -5.19 6.96
N LEU A 61 -2.49 -5.58 5.98
CA LEU A 61 -3.92 -5.32 5.98
C LEU A 61 -4.59 -5.86 7.24
N LEU A 62 -4.37 -7.13 7.56
CA LEU A 62 -4.92 -7.77 8.76
C LEU A 62 -4.47 -7.10 10.05
N ALA A 63 -3.22 -6.68 10.15
CA ALA A 63 -2.70 -5.97 11.31
C ALA A 63 -3.35 -4.58 11.49
N VAL A 64 -3.61 -3.85 10.38
CA VAL A 64 -4.35 -2.59 10.41
C VAL A 64 -5.80 -2.82 10.83
N GLN A 65 -6.48 -3.81 10.26
CA GLN A 65 -7.86 -4.16 10.65
C GLN A 65 -7.97 -4.56 12.12
N SER A 66 -6.95 -5.24 12.65
CA SER A 66 -6.88 -5.60 14.08
C SER A 66 -6.60 -4.41 15.00
N GLY A 67 -6.30 -3.24 14.46
CA GLY A 67 -6.06 -2.04 15.26
C GLY A 67 -4.66 -1.96 15.87
N VAL A 68 -3.66 -2.59 15.28
CA VAL A 68 -2.27 -2.54 15.76
C VAL A 68 -1.64 -1.16 15.49
N GLY A 69 -2.00 -0.50 14.38
CA GLY A 69 -1.43 0.81 14.02
C GLY A 69 -1.77 1.23 12.59
N LEU A 70 -1.03 2.22 12.10
CA LEU A 70 -1.10 2.74 10.74
C LEU A 70 -0.11 2.00 9.82
N ALA A 71 -0.48 1.79 8.58
CA ALA A 71 0.42 1.25 7.56
C ALA A 71 0.18 1.92 6.20
N ALA A 72 1.21 1.93 5.35
CA ALA A 72 1.03 2.21 3.93
C ALA A 72 0.54 0.93 3.24
N LEU A 73 -0.61 1.01 2.62
CA LEU A 73 -1.23 -0.10 1.89
C LEU A 73 -1.48 0.34 0.45
N PRO A 74 -1.34 -0.57 -0.53
CA PRO A 74 -1.77 -0.30 -1.89
C PRO A 74 -3.28 -0.09 -1.96
N ASP A 75 -3.72 0.87 -2.76
CA ASP A 75 -5.15 1.21 -2.87
C ASP A 75 -5.98 0.00 -3.32
N TYR A 76 -5.46 -0.81 -4.25
CA TYR A 76 -6.18 -1.96 -4.79
C TYR A 76 -6.60 -3.03 -3.75
N ILE A 77 -5.94 -3.10 -2.59
CA ILE A 77 -6.33 -4.06 -1.54
C ILE A 77 -7.25 -3.45 -0.49
N THR A 78 -7.48 -2.14 -0.54
CA THR A 78 -8.28 -1.43 0.47
C THR A 78 -9.69 -1.08 0.00
N VAL A 79 -9.95 -1.07 -1.31
CA VAL A 79 -11.20 -0.60 -1.95
C VAL A 79 -12.47 -1.25 -1.38
N SER A 80 -12.43 -2.54 -1.02
CA SER A 80 -13.61 -3.26 -0.53
C SER A 80 -13.46 -3.77 0.89
N VAL A 81 -12.54 -3.20 1.65
CA VAL A 81 -12.24 -3.68 2.99
C VAL A 81 -12.95 -2.83 4.04
N PRO A 82 -13.87 -3.41 4.82
CA PRO A 82 -14.55 -2.70 5.87
C PRO A 82 -13.60 -2.32 7.02
N ASN A 83 -13.95 -1.26 7.75
CA ASN A 83 -13.24 -0.82 8.96
C ASN A 83 -11.80 -0.33 8.75
N ILE A 84 -11.44 0.02 7.52
CA ILE A 84 -10.21 0.73 7.19
C ILE A 84 -10.55 2.17 6.79
N VAL A 85 -9.74 3.10 7.25
CA VAL A 85 -9.90 4.53 6.96
C VAL A 85 -8.58 5.07 6.44
N LYS A 86 -8.62 5.76 5.30
CA LYS A 86 -7.48 6.51 4.77
C LYS A 86 -7.27 7.74 5.64
N VAL A 87 -6.13 7.80 6.32
CA VAL A 87 -5.71 8.99 7.07
C VAL A 87 -4.92 9.92 6.17
N LEU A 88 -5.02 11.23 6.37
CA LEU A 88 -4.37 12.26 5.55
C LEU A 88 -4.63 12.08 4.05
N PRO A 89 -5.87 12.12 3.59
CA PRO A 89 -6.23 11.85 2.19
C PRO A 89 -5.55 12.79 1.19
N GLN A 90 -5.13 13.98 1.64
CA GLN A 90 -4.38 14.96 0.86
C GLN A 90 -2.91 14.56 0.60
N VAL A 91 -2.41 13.52 1.25
CA VAL A 91 -1.04 13.03 1.06
C VAL A 91 -1.04 11.90 0.05
N GLU A 92 -0.42 12.14 -1.09
CA GLU A 92 -0.23 11.11 -2.11
C GLU A 92 0.93 10.19 -1.76
N GLY A 93 0.72 8.90 -1.89
CA GLY A 93 1.76 7.88 -1.80
C GLY A 93 2.52 7.72 -3.12
N PRO A 94 3.61 6.93 -3.13
CA PRO A 94 4.33 6.61 -4.35
C PRO A 94 3.43 5.84 -5.32
N LYS A 95 3.43 6.27 -6.57
CA LYS A 95 2.74 5.57 -7.66
C LYS A 95 3.52 4.31 -8.04
N THR A 96 2.82 3.23 -8.26
CA THR A 96 3.41 1.95 -8.71
C THR A 96 2.84 1.61 -10.07
N GLU A 97 3.73 1.32 -11.01
CA GLU A 97 3.34 0.85 -12.34
C GLU A 97 3.30 -0.68 -12.36
N ALA A 98 2.28 -1.24 -12.99
CA ALA A 98 2.14 -2.67 -13.21
C ALA A 98 2.31 -2.99 -14.69
N TYR A 99 3.10 -4.01 -15.01
CA TYR A 99 3.41 -4.40 -16.39
C TYR A 99 2.94 -5.83 -16.66
N PHE A 100 2.25 -6.01 -17.78
CA PHE A 100 1.98 -7.33 -18.32
C PHE A 100 3.12 -7.72 -19.26
N VAL A 101 3.95 -8.64 -18.85
CA VAL A 101 5.17 -9.06 -19.57
C VAL A 101 4.96 -10.44 -20.17
N TYR A 102 5.36 -10.62 -21.42
CA TYR A 102 5.33 -11.90 -22.14
C TYR A 102 6.49 -11.99 -23.15
N PRO A 103 6.91 -13.22 -23.54
CA PRO A 103 7.95 -13.41 -24.55
C PRO A 103 7.54 -12.79 -25.89
N GLN A 104 8.50 -12.17 -26.60
CA GLN A 104 8.26 -11.55 -27.90
C GLN A 104 7.65 -12.53 -28.92
N SER A 105 8.06 -13.81 -28.88
CA SER A 105 7.54 -14.87 -29.74
C SER A 105 6.04 -15.16 -29.56
N LEU A 106 5.44 -14.74 -28.45
CA LEU A 106 4.02 -14.95 -28.16
C LEU A 106 3.15 -13.72 -28.42
N LYS A 107 3.76 -12.60 -28.87
CA LYS A 107 3.08 -11.31 -29.01
C LYS A 107 1.78 -11.39 -29.83
N ASP A 108 1.80 -12.14 -30.91
CA ASP A 108 0.69 -12.23 -31.88
C ASP A 108 -0.17 -13.48 -31.69
N THR A 109 0.03 -14.22 -30.60
CA THR A 109 -0.82 -15.38 -30.31
C THR A 109 -2.18 -14.95 -29.79
N ALA A 110 -3.25 -15.60 -30.27
CA ALA A 110 -4.63 -15.27 -29.92
C ALA A 110 -4.89 -15.26 -28.40
N ARG A 111 -4.28 -16.21 -27.65
CA ARG A 111 -4.41 -16.28 -26.19
C ARG A 111 -3.78 -15.09 -25.46
N ILE A 112 -2.62 -14.62 -25.90
CA ILE A 112 -1.98 -13.44 -25.29
C ILE A 112 -2.79 -12.18 -25.61
N ILE A 113 -3.25 -12.04 -26.85
CA ILE A 113 -4.09 -10.92 -27.25
C ILE A 113 -5.39 -10.90 -26.43
N ALA A 114 -6.08 -12.03 -26.35
CA ALA A 114 -7.33 -12.14 -25.59
C ALA A 114 -7.14 -11.82 -24.11
N PHE A 115 -6.10 -12.39 -23.48
CA PHE A 115 -5.81 -12.15 -22.06
C PHE A 115 -5.39 -10.70 -21.80
N ARG A 116 -4.53 -10.12 -22.64
CA ARG A 116 -4.18 -8.69 -22.56
C ARG A 116 -5.41 -7.79 -22.64
N ASN A 117 -6.27 -8.01 -23.62
CA ASN A 117 -7.48 -7.22 -23.80
C ASN A 117 -8.44 -7.37 -22.61
N PHE A 118 -8.55 -8.58 -22.05
CA PHE A 118 -9.29 -8.82 -20.82
C PHE A 118 -8.72 -8.02 -19.66
N LEU A 119 -7.40 -8.07 -19.43
CA LEU A 119 -6.74 -7.30 -18.36
C LEU A 119 -7.01 -5.80 -18.52
N TYR A 120 -6.80 -5.24 -19.73
CA TYR A 120 -7.08 -3.83 -19.98
C TYR A 120 -8.52 -3.47 -19.68
N SER A 121 -9.48 -4.30 -20.09
CA SER A 121 -10.90 -4.06 -19.84
C SER A 121 -11.27 -4.08 -18.35
N LYS A 122 -10.50 -4.78 -17.52
CA LYS A 122 -10.70 -4.83 -16.07
C LYS A 122 -10.02 -3.66 -15.38
N VAL A 123 -8.75 -3.43 -15.70
CA VAL A 123 -7.93 -2.39 -15.03
C VAL A 123 -8.45 -0.98 -15.35
N SER A 124 -8.94 -0.74 -16.59
CA SER A 124 -9.50 0.56 -16.98
C SER A 124 -10.78 0.96 -16.22
N LYS A 125 -11.38 0.01 -15.52
CA LYS A 125 -12.57 0.24 -14.67
C LYS A 125 -12.24 0.37 -13.18
N TRP A 126 -10.97 0.29 -12.83
CA TRP A 126 -10.54 0.47 -11.44
C TRP A 126 -10.50 1.96 -11.12
N GLU A 127 -11.33 2.37 -10.17
CA GLU A 127 -11.29 3.67 -9.52
C GLU A 127 -10.64 3.48 -8.14
N PHE A 128 -9.55 4.21 -7.88
CA PHE A 128 -8.81 4.16 -6.62
C PHE A 128 -8.92 5.48 -5.86
#